data_ccd76d38be6d9d81decdf4c7268b6d64
#
_entry.id   ccd76d38be6d9d81decdf4c7268b6d64
#
_cell.length_a   1.000
_cell.length_b   1.000
_cell.length_c   1.000
_cell.angle_alpha   90.00
_cell.angle_beta   90.00
_cell.angle_gamma   90.00
#
_symmetry.space_group_name_H-M   'P 1'
#
loop_
_entity.id
_entity.type
_entity.pdbx_description
1 polymer ?
#
loop_
_entity_poly.entity_id
_entity_poly.type
_entity_poly.pdbx_seq_one_letter_code
_entity_poly.pdbx_strand_id
1 'polypeptide(L)'
;MDMQVLSPMRREACGVDALNRTLQEALNPETEDNASIAGFHSGDKVMQIRNDYTKNVFNGDVGRIVWIDTEKLIVQYTDDVDITYTRDEFASLTLAYVMSVHKSQGSEYSTVILPLVRAHHIMLQRNLLYTAVTRAKKRVILVGDRIALFTAVSNDRTRRRYTLLAERLAERI
;
A
#
# COMPACT_ATOMS: atom_id res chain seq x y z
N MET A 1 -11.44 -12.53 -1.54
CA MET A 1 -10.36 -12.66 -2.57
C MET A 1 -9.24 -11.73 -2.13
N ASP A 2 -8.08 -12.27 -1.86
CA ASP A 2 -6.93 -11.51 -1.36
C ASP A 2 -6.16 -10.92 -2.56
N MET A 3 -6.58 -9.73 -2.98
CA MET A 3 -6.00 -8.99 -4.10
C MET A 3 -5.50 -7.63 -3.60
N GLN A 4 -4.32 -7.22 -4.04
CA GLN A 4 -3.73 -5.94 -3.68
C GLN A 4 -3.14 -5.22 -4.89
N VAL A 5 -3.47 -3.95 -5.04
CA VAL A 5 -2.79 -3.06 -5.98
C VAL A 5 -1.58 -2.46 -5.29
N LEU A 6 -0.40 -2.56 -5.93
CA LEU A 6 0.85 -1.99 -5.43
C LEU A 6 1.33 -0.92 -6.40
N SER A 7 1.60 0.29 -5.93
CA SER A 7 2.18 1.34 -6.78
C SER A 7 3.61 1.67 -6.35
N PRO A 8 4.53 1.89 -7.31
CA PRO A 8 5.90 2.28 -7.00
C PRO A 8 6.02 3.70 -6.43
N MET A 9 5.02 4.57 -6.67
CA MET A 9 5.03 5.98 -6.25
C MET A 9 3.82 6.34 -5.42
N ARG A 10 3.97 7.34 -4.56
CA ARG A 10 2.86 7.85 -3.76
C ARG A 10 2.04 8.91 -4.49
N ARG A 11 2.73 9.85 -5.11
CA ARG A 11 2.12 10.98 -5.84
C ARG A 11 2.07 10.65 -7.33
N GLU A 12 1.55 11.55 -8.17
CA GLU A 12 1.33 11.42 -9.61
C GLU A 12 0.06 10.62 -9.96
N ALA A 13 -0.32 10.65 -11.24
CA ALA A 13 -1.59 10.13 -11.74
C ALA A 13 -1.84 8.63 -11.45
N CYS A 14 -0.78 7.81 -11.43
CA CYS A 14 -0.84 6.38 -11.08
C CYS A 14 -0.17 6.09 -9.73
N GLY A 15 -0.06 7.12 -8.87
CA GLY A 15 0.46 6.99 -7.52
C GLY A 15 -0.60 6.47 -6.53
N VAL A 16 -0.15 6.09 -5.34
CA VAL A 16 -1.01 5.52 -4.28
C VAL A 16 -2.18 6.44 -3.97
N ASP A 17 -1.93 7.75 -3.82
CA ASP A 17 -2.96 8.70 -3.37
C ASP A 17 -4.06 8.88 -4.44
N ALA A 18 -3.70 9.00 -5.72
CA ALA A 18 -4.65 9.15 -6.81
C ALA A 18 -5.44 7.86 -7.06
N LEU A 19 -4.75 6.72 -7.13
CA LEU A 19 -5.39 5.43 -7.38
C LEU A 19 -6.32 5.00 -6.23
N ASN A 20 -6.00 5.33 -4.97
CA ASN A 20 -6.91 5.06 -3.85
C ASN A 20 -8.23 5.78 -4.01
N ARG A 21 -8.23 7.06 -4.40
CA ARG A 21 -9.47 7.82 -4.65
C ARG A 21 -10.26 7.23 -5.82
N THR A 22 -9.59 6.99 -6.95
CA THR A 22 -10.24 6.41 -8.13
C THR A 22 -10.85 5.03 -7.84
N LEU A 23 -10.16 4.19 -7.07
CA LEU A 23 -10.68 2.87 -6.71
C LEU A 23 -11.78 2.95 -5.65
N GLN A 24 -11.72 3.89 -4.70
CA GLN A 24 -12.81 4.15 -3.77
C GLN A 24 -14.06 4.56 -4.54
N GLU A 25 -13.97 5.58 -5.41
CA GLU A 25 -15.08 6.04 -6.24
C GLU A 25 -15.67 4.94 -7.12
N ALA A 26 -14.85 4.03 -7.65
CA ALA A 26 -15.29 2.96 -8.53
C ALA A 26 -15.88 1.74 -7.79
N LEU A 27 -15.36 1.41 -6.60
CA LEU A 27 -15.66 0.18 -5.88
C LEU A 27 -16.58 0.40 -4.67
N ASN A 28 -16.55 1.61 -4.11
CA ASN A 28 -17.31 1.98 -2.91
C ASN A 28 -17.68 3.47 -2.98
N PRO A 29 -18.49 3.89 -3.98
CA PRO A 29 -18.87 5.28 -4.16
C PRO A 29 -19.66 5.79 -2.96
N GLU A 30 -19.59 7.11 -2.73
CA GLU A 30 -20.46 7.77 -1.78
C GLU A 30 -21.92 7.74 -2.32
N THR A 31 -22.84 7.26 -1.51
CA THR A 31 -24.28 7.18 -1.81
C THR A 31 -25.07 7.59 -0.58
N GLU A 32 -26.37 7.91 -0.76
CA GLU A 32 -27.25 8.24 0.37
C GLU A 32 -27.32 7.13 1.43
N ASP A 33 -27.15 5.87 1.00
CA ASP A 33 -27.21 4.70 1.88
C ASP A 33 -25.84 4.35 2.49
N ASN A 34 -24.74 4.97 2.03
CA ASN A 34 -23.39 4.65 2.47
C ASN A 34 -22.84 5.74 3.37
N ALA A 35 -22.80 5.49 4.68
CA ALA A 35 -22.30 6.45 5.64
C ALA A 35 -20.86 6.85 5.35
N SER A 36 -20.56 8.15 5.39
CA SER A 36 -19.23 8.69 5.15
C SER A 36 -18.81 9.69 6.23
N ILE A 37 -17.51 9.74 6.52
CA ILE A 37 -16.90 10.72 7.41
C ILE A 37 -15.45 10.99 7.01
N ALA A 38 -15.08 12.26 6.90
CA ALA A 38 -13.70 12.69 6.61
C ALA A 38 -13.07 12.04 5.37
N GLY A 39 -13.88 11.67 4.36
CA GLY A 39 -13.46 11.02 3.12
C GLY A 39 -13.31 9.51 3.24
N PHE A 40 -13.73 8.91 4.34
CA PHE A 40 -13.90 7.47 4.48
C PHE A 40 -15.36 7.08 4.32
N HIS A 41 -15.61 5.96 3.65
CA HIS A 41 -16.94 5.37 3.48
C HIS A 41 -17.03 4.04 4.24
N SER A 42 -18.21 3.69 4.70
CA SER A 42 -18.45 2.34 5.22
C SER A 42 -18.12 1.32 4.14
N GLY A 43 -17.41 0.26 4.49
CA GLY A 43 -16.91 -0.73 3.54
C GLY A 43 -15.51 -0.45 2.98
N ASP A 44 -14.92 0.73 3.21
CA ASP A 44 -13.58 1.04 2.73
C ASP A 44 -12.52 0.10 3.29
N LYS A 45 -11.56 -0.25 2.43
CA LYS A 45 -10.32 -0.89 2.84
C LYS A 45 -9.35 0.18 3.33
N VAL A 46 -8.90 0.07 4.57
CA VAL A 46 -8.02 1.03 5.23
C VAL A 46 -6.79 0.36 5.83
N MET A 47 -5.76 1.17 6.08
CA MET A 47 -4.53 0.73 6.72
C MET A 47 -4.15 1.69 7.85
N GLN A 48 -3.74 1.12 8.97
CA GLN A 48 -3.11 1.84 10.06
C GLN A 48 -1.74 2.37 9.63
N ILE A 49 -1.43 3.65 9.90
CA ILE A 49 -0.15 4.27 9.52
C ILE A 49 0.73 4.68 10.69
N ARG A 50 0.29 4.40 11.92
CA ARG A 50 1.04 4.61 13.17
C ARG A 50 0.81 3.43 14.09
N ASN A 51 1.79 3.12 14.95
CA ASN A 51 1.58 2.12 15.99
C ASN A 51 0.68 2.70 17.08
N ASP A 52 -0.32 1.93 17.50
CA ASP A 52 -1.12 2.20 18.67
C ASP A 52 -1.09 0.97 19.59
N TYR A 53 -0.25 1.07 20.61
CA TYR A 53 -0.05 -0.03 21.56
C TYR A 53 -1.25 -0.20 22.51
N THR A 54 -2.07 0.85 22.68
CA THR A 54 -3.27 0.77 23.53
C THR A 54 -4.36 -0.05 22.85
N LYS A 55 -4.50 0.13 21.55
CA LYS A 55 -5.47 -0.60 20.72
C LYS A 55 -4.90 -1.89 20.13
N ASN A 56 -3.60 -2.15 20.33
CA ASN A 56 -2.88 -3.29 19.79
C ASN A 56 -2.97 -3.37 18.25
N VAL A 57 -2.87 -2.22 17.57
CA VAL A 57 -2.80 -2.10 16.11
C VAL A 57 -1.52 -1.41 15.68
N PHE A 58 -0.95 -1.86 14.57
CA PHE A 58 0.40 -1.45 14.16
C PHE A 58 0.41 -0.84 12.76
N ASN A 59 1.44 -0.06 12.50
CA ASN A 59 1.66 0.51 11.16
C ASN A 59 1.79 -0.60 10.11
N GLY A 60 0.87 -0.61 9.15
CA GLY A 60 0.77 -1.61 8.11
C GLY A 60 -0.41 -2.56 8.25
N ASP A 61 -1.04 -2.62 9.42
CA ASP A 61 -2.24 -3.43 9.63
C ASP A 61 -3.37 -2.92 8.73
N VAL A 62 -4.02 -3.85 8.04
CA VAL A 62 -5.07 -3.58 7.06
C VAL A 62 -6.39 -4.12 7.59
N GLY A 63 -7.42 -3.28 7.51
CA GLY A 63 -8.77 -3.62 7.92
C GLY A 63 -9.81 -3.07 6.94
N ARG A 64 -11.07 -3.29 7.29
CA ARG A 64 -12.22 -2.76 6.57
C ARG A 64 -13.09 -1.95 7.53
N ILE A 65 -13.55 -0.80 7.12
CA ILE A 65 -14.52 -0.01 7.87
C ILE A 65 -15.85 -0.75 7.82
N VAL A 66 -16.36 -1.15 8.97
CA VAL A 66 -17.62 -1.88 9.09
C VAL A 66 -18.76 -1.01 9.57
N TRP A 67 -18.45 0.14 10.15
CA TRP A 67 -19.45 1.07 10.65
C TRP A 67 -18.93 2.50 10.75
N ILE A 68 -19.78 3.50 10.50
CA ILE A 68 -19.48 4.94 10.59
C ILE A 68 -20.67 5.69 11.16
N ASP A 69 -20.41 6.67 12.05
CA ASP A 69 -21.36 7.71 12.43
C ASP A 69 -20.72 9.12 12.32
N THR A 70 -21.34 10.12 12.93
CA THR A 70 -20.88 11.51 12.89
C THR A 70 -19.60 11.77 13.68
N GLU A 71 -19.21 10.90 14.62
CA GLU A 71 -18.12 11.13 15.57
C GLU A 71 -17.01 10.08 15.51
N LYS A 72 -17.33 8.88 15.03
CA LYS A 72 -16.43 7.73 15.07
C LYS A 72 -16.66 6.77 13.92
N LEU A 73 -15.68 5.91 13.68
CA LEU A 73 -15.78 4.76 12.79
C LEU A 73 -15.21 3.51 13.46
N ILE A 74 -15.63 2.35 12.98
CA ILE A 74 -15.15 1.05 13.44
C ILE A 74 -14.45 0.35 12.27
N VAL A 75 -13.21 -0.05 12.50
CA VAL A 75 -12.41 -0.85 11.55
C VAL A 75 -12.33 -2.27 12.07
N GLN A 76 -12.74 -3.22 11.27
CA GLN A 76 -12.52 -4.64 11.50
C GLN A 76 -11.18 -5.04 10.86
N TYR A 77 -10.26 -5.48 11.69
CA TYR A 77 -8.97 -6.04 11.27
C TYR A 77 -9.05 -7.55 11.07
N THR A 78 -7.96 -8.15 10.67
CA THR A 78 -7.82 -9.61 10.60
C THR A 78 -8.15 -10.23 11.97
N ASP A 79 -8.77 -11.43 11.98
CA ASP A 79 -9.20 -12.16 13.19
C ASP A 79 -10.42 -11.55 13.90
N ASP A 80 -11.27 -10.82 13.16
CA ASP A 80 -12.54 -10.24 13.65
C ASP A 80 -12.36 -9.27 14.85
N VAL A 81 -11.23 -8.61 14.89
CA VAL A 81 -10.95 -7.58 15.92
C VAL A 81 -11.50 -6.24 15.46
N ASP A 82 -12.53 -5.75 16.13
CA ASP A 82 -13.14 -4.45 15.88
C ASP A 82 -12.48 -3.34 16.70
N ILE A 83 -11.95 -2.33 16.03
CA ILE A 83 -11.30 -1.18 16.65
C ILE A 83 -12.07 0.10 16.33
N THR A 84 -12.45 0.83 17.38
CA THR A 84 -13.11 2.13 17.26
C THR A 84 -12.09 3.25 17.15
N TYR A 85 -12.31 4.17 16.20
CA TYR A 85 -11.55 5.39 15.97
C TYR A 85 -12.44 6.61 16.14
N THR A 86 -12.01 7.56 16.95
CA THR A 86 -12.62 8.88 17.09
C THR A 86 -12.04 9.84 16.04
N ARG A 87 -12.67 11.00 15.82
CA ARG A 87 -12.23 11.98 14.81
C ARG A 87 -10.75 12.36 14.92
N ASP A 88 -10.23 12.50 16.13
CA ASP A 88 -8.81 12.84 16.38
C ASP A 88 -7.85 11.75 15.91
N GLU A 89 -8.34 10.52 15.84
CA GLU A 89 -7.55 9.34 15.46
C GLU A 89 -7.61 9.02 13.96
N PHE A 90 -8.49 9.66 13.19
CA PHE A 90 -8.61 9.40 11.75
C PHE A 90 -7.32 9.67 10.98
N ALA A 91 -6.48 10.59 11.48
CA ALA A 91 -5.16 10.84 10.92
C ALA A 91 -4.19 9.64 11.03
N SER A 92 -4.55 8.60 11.79
CA SER A 92 -3.79 7.34 11.87
C SER A 92 -4.21 6.31 10.80
N LEU A 93 -5.27 6.59 10.05
CA LEU A 93 -5.79 5.72 8.98
C LEU A 93 -5.51 6.30 7.59
N THR A 94 -5.45 5.44 6.60
CA THR A 94 -5.42 5.80 5.19
C THR A 94 -6.13 4.74 4.36
N LEU A 95 -6.69 5.12 3.21
CA LEU A 95 -7.22 4.16 2.25
C LEU A 95 -6.13 3.15 1.83
N ALA A 96 -6.51 1.90 1.63
CA ALA A 96 -5.61 0.79 1.34
C ALA A 96 -6.04 -0.07 0.14
N TYR A 97 -6.85 0.45 -0.76
CA TYR A 97 -7.08 -0.20 -2.06
C TYR A 97 -5.76 -0.34 -2.82
N VAL A 98 -4.90 0.68 -2.69
CA VAL A 98 -3.55 0.72 -3.24
C VAL A 98 -2.56 1.01 -2.13
N MET A 99 -1.45 0.27 -2.12
CA MET A 99 -0.32 0.51 -1.21
C MET A 99 0.97 0.74 -1.99
N SER A 100 1.95 1.40 -1.36
CA SER A 100 3.28 1.46 -1.96
C SER A 100 3.97 0.09 -1.86
N VAL A 101 4.83 -0.22 -2.84
CA VAL A 101 5.64 -1.46 -2.84
C VAL A 101 6.44 -1.59 -1.54
N HIS A 102 6.93 -0.48 -0.97
CA HIS A 102 7.68 -0.50 0.29
C HIS A 102 6.80 -0.91 1.49
N LYS A 103 5.56 -0.42 1.54
CA LYS A 103 4.63 -0.77 2.63
C LYS A 103 4.09 -2.20 2.55
N SER A 104 4.18 -2.83 1.38
CA SER A 104 3.82 -4.25 1.22
C SER A 104 4.93 -5.23 1.63
N GLN A 105 6.09 -4.73 2.05
CA GLN A 105 7.18 -5.59 2.53
C GLN A 105 6.74 -6.35 3.79
N GLY A 106 6.98 -7.66 3.80
CA GLY A 106 6.51 -8.54 4.86
C GLY A 106 5.12 -9.13 4.64
N SER A 107 4.30 -8.52 3.76
CA SER A 107 2.97 -9.04 3.42
C SER A 107 2.99 -9.86 2.14
N GLU A 108 2.04 -10.78 1.99
CA GLU A 108 1.85 -11.59 0.79
C GLU A 108 0.36 -11.61 0.40
N TYR A 109 0.10 -11.61 -0.90
CA TYR A 109 -1.25 -11.56 -1.46
C TYR A 109 -1.45 -12.66 -2.50
N SER A 110 -2.66 -13.17 -2.62
CA SER A 110 -2.97 -14.16 -3.66
C SER A 110 -2.74 -13.59 -5.05
N THR A 111 -3.13 -12.34 -5.28
CA THR A 111 -2.95 -11.63 -6.54
C THR A 111 -2.42 -10.23 -6.29
N VAL A 112 -1.39 -9.84 -7.00
CA VAL A 112 -0.85 -8.47 -7.03
C VAL A 112 -1.14 -7.84 -8.39
N ILE A 113 -1.68 -6.63 -8.36
CA ILE A 113 -1.83 -5.76 -9.54
C ILE A 113 -0.78 -4.65 -9.43
N LEU A 114 0.03 -4.49 -10.45
CA LEU A 114 1.13 -3.51 -10.48
C LEU A 114 0.99 -2.58 -11.68
N PRO A 115 0.55 -1.33 -11.51
CA PRO A 115 0.59 -0.33 -12.55
C PRO A 115 2.04 0.09 -12.83
N LEU A 116 2.45 0.03 -14.08
CA LEU A 116 3.77 0.43 -14.58
C LEU A 116 3.61 1.41 -15.71
N VAL A 117 3.87 2.69 -15.43
CA VAL A 117 3.79 3.77 -16.41
C VAL A 117 5.11 4.53 -16.50
N ARG A 118 5.39 5.17 -17.64
CA ARG A 118 6.65 5.92 -17.85
C ARG A 118 6.82 7.08 -16.86
N ALA A 119 5.73 7.65 -16.35
CA ALA A 119 5.77 8.66 -15.30
C ALA A 119 6.48 8.18 -14.02
N HIS A 120 6.51 6.87 -13.79
CA HIS A 120 7.24 6.26 -12.67
C HIS A 120 8.75 6.12 -12.90
N HIS A 121 9.35 6.77 -13.91
CA HIS A 121 10.72 6.54 -14.40
C HIS A 121 11.80 6.49 -13.30
N ILE A 122 11.69 7.34 -12.26
CA ILE A 122 12.63 7.38 -11.12
C ILE A 122 12.60 6.07 -10.32
N MET A 123 11.42 5.42 -10.24
CA MET A 123 11.18 4.22 -9.46
C MET A 123 11.20 2.94 -10.31
N LEU A 124 11.36 3.05 -11.64
CA LEU A 124 11.47 1.89 -12.52
C LEU A 124 12.84 1.23 -12.36
N GLN A 125 12.98 0.42 -11.31
CA GLN A 125 14.20 -0.31 -10.96
C GLN A 125 13.89 -1.80 -10.78
N ARG A 126 14.85 -2.66 -11.15
CA ARG A 126 14.72 -4.11 -11.09
C ARG A 126 14.41 -4.61 -9.67
N ASN A 127 15.06 -4.06 -8.66
CA ASN A 127 14.84 -4.44 -7.26
C ASN A 127 13.42 -4.12 -6.78
N LEU A 128 12.85 -2.98 -7.20
CA LEU A 128 11.49 -2.59 -6.84
C LEU A 128 10.47 -3.48 -7.55
N LEU A 129 10.66 -3.74 -8.85
CA LEU A 129 9.83 -4.67 -9.60
C LEU A 129 9.87 -6.07 -8.97
N TYR A 130 11.06 -6.56 -8.63
CA TYR A 130 11.23 -7.85 -7.95
C TYR A 130 10.49 -7.88 -6.61
N THR A 131 10.65 -6.84 -5.78
CA THR A 131 9.96 -6.74 -4.50
C THR A 131 8.44 -6.81 -4.66
N ALA A 132 7.89 -6.09 -5.65
CA ALA A 132 6.45 -6.09 -5.91
C ALA A 132 5.94 -7.46 -6.41
N VAL A 133 6.65 -8.07 -7.35
CA VAL A 133 6.26 -9.38 -7.94
C VAL A 133 6.30 -10.49 -6.90
N THR A 134 7.30 -10.49 -6.02
CA THR A 134 7.43 -11.48 -4.95
C THR A 134 6.41 -11.35 -3.83
N ARG A 135 5.56 -10.31 -3.84
CA ARG A 135 4.40 -10.22 -2.94
C ARG A 135 3.22 -11.09 -3.38
N ALA A 136 3.23 -11.59 -4.61
CA ALA A 136 2.15 -12.43 -5.13
C ALA A 136 2.42 -13.91 -4.88
N LYS A 137 1.44 -14.59 -4.27
CA LYS A 137 1.48 -16.07 -4.10
C LYS A 137 1.08 -16.83 -5.35
N LYS A 138 0.12 -16.29 -6.14
CA LYS A 138 -0.48 -17.02 -7.27
C LYS A 138 -0.42 -16.27 -8.60
N ARG A 139 -0.65 -14.96 -8.59
CA ARG A 139 -0.81 -14.19 -9.82
C ARG A 139 -0.26 -12.78 -9.71
N VAL A 140 0.43 -12.33 -10.74
CA VAL A 140 0.80 -10.93 -10.95
C VAL A 140 0.13 -10.42 -12.21
N ILE A 141 -0.52 -9.26 -12.12
CA ILE A 141 -1.12 -8.55 -13.24
C ILE A 141 -0.37 -7.24 -13.41
N LEU A 142 0.34 -7.10 -14.53
CA LEU A 142 1.02 -5.86 -14.89
C LEU A 142 0.08 -5.03 -15.77
N VAL A 143 -0.18 -3.78 -15.39
CA VAL A 143 -1.07 -2.86 -16.11
C VAL A 143 -0.27 -1.63 -16.53
N GLY A 144 -0.20 -1.35 -17.83
CA GLY A 144 0.44 -0.13 -18.30
C GLY A 144 1.36 -0.32 -19.52
N ASP A 145 2.51 0.33 -19.48
CA ASP A 145 3.39 0.49 -20.63
C ASP A 145 4.50 -0.58 -20.69
N ARG A 146 4.62 -1.28 -21.82
CA ARG A 146 5.69 -2.25 -22.04
C ARG A 146 7.08 -1.62 -21.93
N ILE A 147 7.24 -0.36 -22.35
CA ILE A 147 8.52 0.37 -22.21
C ILE A 147 8.87 0.58 -20.74
N ALA A 148 7.88 0.92 -19.89
CA ALA A 148 8.10 1.03 -18.46
C ALA A 148 8.57 -0.29 -17.84
N LEU A 149 7.98 -1.41 -18.27
CA LEU A 149 8.40 -2.75 -17.82
C LEU A 149 9.85 -3.04 -18.25
N PHE A 150 10.19 -2.83 -19.52
CA PHE A 150 11.55 -3.03 -20.00
C PHE A 150 12.56 -2.13 -19.28
N THR A 151 12.19 -0.87 -19.03
CA THR A 151 13.03 0.06 -18.24
C THR A 151 13.26 -0.49 -16.84
N ALA A 152 12.21 -0.95 -16.16
CA ALA A 152 12.32 -1.50 -14.80
C ALA A 152 13.22 -2.75 -14.76
N VAL A 153 13.08 -3.66 -15.74
CA VAL A 153 13.89 -4.89 -15.84
C VAL A 153 15.36 -4.59 -16.13
N SER A 154 15.62 -3.61 -17.00
CA SER A 154 16.99 -3.26 -17.44
C SER A 154 17.74 -2.38 -16.43
N ASN A 155 17.01 -1.66 -15.57
CA ASN A 155 17.60 -0.75 -14.62
C ASN A 155 17.98 -1.47 -13.32
N ASP A 156 19.25 -1.85 -13.20
CA ASP A 156 19.82 -2.48 -12.01
C ASP A 156 20.70 -1.53 -11.19
N ARG A 157 20.60 -0.22 -11.44
CA ARG A 157 21.37 0.80 -10.73
C ARG A 157 20.97 0.82 -9.26
N THR A 158 21.48 -0.12 -8.49
CA THR A 158 21.52 -0.03 -7.03
C THR A 158 22.51 1.06 -6.64
N ARG A 159 22.06 2.05 -5.85
CA ARG A 159 23.01 2.95 -5.20
C ARG A 159 23.98 2.10 -4.41
N ARG A 160 25.26 2.10 -4.81
CA ARG A 160 26.34 1.51 -3.98
C ARG A 160 26.24 2.15 -2.61
N ARG A 161 25.95 1.35 -1.62
CA ARG A 161 26.06 1.80 -0.23
C ARG A 161 27.56 1.91 0.06
N TYR A 162 28.02 3.11 0.33
CA TYR A 162 29.37 3.35 0.81
C TYR A 162 29.47 2.92 2.28
N THR A 163 29.31 1.62 2.52
CA THR A 163 29.59 1.03 3.84
C THR A 163 31.00 0.47 3.76
N LEU A 164 31.89 0.92 4.59
CA LEU A 164 33.23 0.34 4.76
C LEU A 164 33.17 -1.07 5.40
N LEU A 165 32.00 -1.73 5.36
CA LEU A 165 31.80 -3.01 6.07
C LEU A 165 32.71 -4.11 5.53
N ALA A 166 32.84 -4.24 4.23
CA ALA A 166 33.69 -5.25 3.59
C ALA A 166 35.19 -5.02 3.96
N GLU A 167 35.62 -3.77 3.94
CA GLU A 167 36.99 -3.38 4.31
C GLU A 167 37.22 -3.65 5.79
N ARG A 168 36.31 -3.23 6.68
CA ARG A 168 36.43 -3.50 8.13
C ARG A 168 36.37 -4.98 8.50
N LEU A 169 35.66 -5.80 7.72
CA LEU A 169 35.67 -7.25 7.93
C LEU A 169 36.97 -7.87 7.46
N ALA A 170 37.57 -7.39 6.36
CA ALA A 170 38.86 -7.88 5.88
C ALA A 170 40.02 -7.50 6.81
N GLU A 171 39.93 -6.39 7.53
CA GLU A 171 40.94 -5.98 8.54
C GLU A 171 40.90 -6.79 9.84
N ARG A 172 39.85 -7.58 10.07
CA ARG A 172 39.67 -8.39 11.29
C ARG A 172 39.94 -9.88 11.10
N ILE A 173 40.34 -10.32 9.91
CA ILE A 173 40.78 -11.65 9.57
C ILE A 173 42.29 -11.65 9.38
#